data_8393f1f41a9dad5890d0c31736a70eb9
#
_entry.id   8393f1f41a9dad5890d0c31736a70eb9
#
_cell.length_a   1.000
_cell.length_b   1.000
_cell.length_c   1.000
_cell.angle_alpha   90.00
_cell.angle_beta   90.00
_cell.angle_gamma   90.00
#
_symmetry.space_group_name_H-M   'P 1'
#
loop_
_entity.id
_entity.type
_entity.pdbx_description
1 polymer ?
#
loop_
_entity_poly.entity_id
_entity_poly.type
_entity_poly.pdbx_seq_one_letter_code
_entity_poly.pdbx_strand_id
1 'polypeptide(L)'
;MPEELLPNLYRLRIPLPGNPLKELNAYLIRGKDRCLLIDTGFRQEACRQALFAQLKELGLGPGDVDVLLTHLHSDHSGLAPEAVGERGTIYISAVDRPSLDCTGEQRVRRWDGLTARFADEGFPSDLLADMENTNPARSMVPPECGRYGSLADGQVLEAGGFTLRCLLMPGHTPGQMCFWAEKEGLMFLGDHVLFDITPNITAWPSMPDALGAYLENLDRIRAYAPVRSLPGHRESGDLAARVDQLKEHHRRRLEEALKAVREHPGAGAYELAGHMTWKIRARSWADFPVAQKWFAVGECMSHLDRLIAEGRVACRVEGGRNRYQAV
;
A
#
# COMPACT_ATOMS: atom_id res chain seq x y z
N MET A 1 9.97 7.00 -21.59
CA MET A 1 9.11 8.01 -22.27
C MET A 1 7.74 8.01 -21.65
N PRO A 2 7.15 9.18 -21.38
CA PRO A 2 5.76 9.30 -20.94
C PRO A 2 4.80 8.71 -21.98
N GLU A 3 3.79 7.97 -21.53
CA GLU A 3 2.75 7.41 -22.37
C GLU A 3 1.47 8.26 -22.22
N GLU A 4 1.06 8.92 -23.28
CA GLU A 4 -0.18 9.70 -23.27
C GLU A 4 -1.39 8.76 -23.31
N LEU A 5 -2.21 8.78 -22.26
CA LEU A 5 -3.40 7.94 -22.13
C LEU A 5 -4.66 8.64 -22.65
N LEU A 6 -4.76 9.94 -22.42
CA LEU A 6 -5.76 10.88 -22.89
C LEU A 6 -5.10 12.28 -23.02
N PRO A 7 -5.72 13.25 -23.70
CA PRO A 7 -5.23 14.63 -23.71
C PRO A 7 -4.96 15.13 -22.28
N ASN A 8 -3.73 15.56 -22.01
CA ASN A 8 -3.24 16.04 -20.72
C ASN A 8 -3.09 14.97 -19.62
N LEU A 9 -3.30 13.67 -19.89
CA LEU A 9 -3.07 12.57 -18.94
C LEU A 9 -1.98 11.64 -19.44
N TYR A 10 -0.92 11.49 -18.66
CA TYR A 10 0.25 10.67 -18.99
C TYR A 10 0.51 9.60 -17.93
N ARG A 11 0.91 8.40 -18.36
CA ARG A 11 1.50 7.36 -17.49
C ARG A 11 3.01 7.48 -17.56
N LEU A 12 3.65 7.55 -16.39
CA LEU A 12 5.09 7.55 -16.21
C LEU A 12 5.48 6.22 -15.54
N ARG A 13 6.25 5.39 -16.24
CA ARG A 13 6.73 4.11 -15.70
C ARG A 13 8.01 4.33 -14.91
N ILE A 14 7.98 4.05 -13.62
CA ILE A 14 9.10 4.24 -12.70
C ILE A 14 9.64 2.86 -12.31
N PRO A 15 10.88 2.49 -12.67
CA PRO A 15 11.45 1.19 -12.34
C PRO A 15 11.69 1.07 -10.83
N LEU A 16 11.45 -0.12 -10.28
CA LEU A 16 11.71 -0.47 -8.88
C LEU A 16 12.76 -1.60 -8.84
N PRO A 17 14.06 -1.30 -9.00
CA PRO A 17 15.12 -2.31 -9.08
C PRO A 17 15.18 -3.14 -7.79
N GLY A 18 15.31 -4.46 -7.96
CA GLY A 18 15.37 -5.40 -6.82
C GLY A 18 14.03 -5.67 -6.13
N ASN A 19 12.94 -5.00 -6.55
CA ASN A 19 11.62 -5.19 -5.99
C ASN A 19 10.76 -6.12 -6.88
N PRO A 20 10.02 -7.10 -6.31
CA PRO A 20 9.12 -7.98 -7.08
C PRO A 20 8.02 -7.24 -7.86
N LEU A 21 7.67 -6.03 -7.47
CA LEU A 21 6.70 -5.16 -8.16
C LEU A 21 7.22 -4.72 -9.53
N LYS A 22 8.55 -4.62 -9.72
CA LYS A 22 9.30 -4.25 -10.93
C LYS A 22 9.19 -2.78 -11.31
N GLU A 23 7.99 -2.21 -11.34
CA GLU A 23 7.73 -0.82 -11.70
C GLU A 23 6.51 -0.26 -10.99
N LEU A 24 6.49 1.06 -10.82
CA LEU A 24 5.33 1.85 -10.41
C LEU A 24 4.77 2.57 -11.65
N ASN A 25 3.46 2.63 -11.77
CA ASN A 25 2.75 3.53 -12.66
C ASN A 25 2.44 4.83 -11.92
N ALA A 26 3.22 5.86 -12.12
CA ALA A 26 2.84 7.22 -11.74
C ALA A 26 2.00 7.85 -12.87
N TYR A 27 1.08 8.75 -12.52
CA TYR A 27 0.23 9.40 -13.52
C TYR A 27 0.36 10.92 -13.40
N LEU A 28 0.55 11.59 -14.52
CA LEU A 28 0.64 13.06 -14.59
C LEU A 28 -0.58 13.63 -15.29
N ILE A 29 -1.28 14.53 -14.64
CA ILE A 29 -2.31 15.39 -15.22
C ILE A 29 -1.70 16.78 -15.46
N ARG A 30 -1.65 17.19 -16.74
CA ARG A 30 -1.07 18.47 -17.14
C ARG A 30 -2.07 19.60 -16.98
N GLY A 31 -1.82 20.50 -16.05
CA GLY A 31 -2.60 21.73 -15.84
C GLY A 31 -1.97 22.95 -16.54
N LYS A 32 -2.69 24.07 -16.56
CA LYS A 32 -2.18 25.35 -17.12
C LYS A 32 -1.11 25.96 -16.22
N ASP A 33 -1.40 26.08 -14.94
CA ASP A 33 -0.54 26.75 -13.96
C ASP A 33 0.34 25.76 -13.22
N ARG A 34 -0.22 24.61 -12.85
CA ARG A 34 0.46 23.50 -12.17
C ARG A 34 -0.04 22.18 -12.71
N CYS A 35 0.87 21.19 -12.71
CA CYS A 35 0.53 19.81 -13.01
C CYS A 35 0.26 19.03 -11.71
N LEU A 36 -0.53 17.96 -11.80
CA LEU A 36 -0.80 17.05 -10.70
C LEU A 36 -0.15 15.70 -10.99
N LEU A 37 0.79 15.27 -10.15
CA LEU A 37 1.47 13.99 -10.26
C LEU A 37 0.90 13.02 -9.22
N ILE A 38 0.34 11.90 -9.66
CA ILE A 38 -0.19 10.84 -8.80
C ILE A 38 0.91 9.81 -8.61
N ASP A 39 1.41 9.67 -7.36
CA ASP A 39 2.51 8.83 -6.92
C ASP A 39 3.87 9.12 -7.58
N THR A 40 5.00 8.64 -7.02
CA THR A 40 6.33 9.12 -7.41
C THR A 40 7.43 8.07 -7.56
N GLY A 41 7.47 7.03 -6.73
CA GLY A 41 8.54 6.04 -6.68
C GLY A 41 9.35 6.05 -5.38
N PHE A 42 10.19 5.03 -5.19
CA PHE A 42 11.13 4.97 -4.07
C PHE A 42 12.14 6.12 -4.10
N ARG A 43 12.60 6.55 -2.93
CA ARG A 43 13.77 7.42 -2.80
C ARG A 43 15.05 6.65 -3.17
N GLN A 44 15.17 6.30 -4.42
CA GLN A 44 16.24 5.51 -5.01
C GLN A 44 16.68 6.13 -6.34
N GLU A 45 17.96 6.08 -6.67
CA GLU A 45 18.51 6.81 -7.82
C GLU A 45 17.88 6.42 -9.16
N ALA A 46 17.61 5.13 -9.38
CA ALA A 46 16.96 4.68 -10.62
C ALA A 46 15.53 5.22 -10.76
N CYS A 47 14.77 5.27 -9.65
CA CYS A 47 13.42 5.86 -9.64
C CYS A 47 13.49 7.36 -9.90
N ARG A 48 14.44 8.07 -9.25
CA ARG A 48 14.66 9.51 -9.42
C ARG A 48 14.98 9.85 -10.87
N GLN A 49 15.97 9.18 -11.46
CA GLN A 49 16.36 9.42 -12.86
C GLN A 49 15.19 9.18 -13.81
N ALA A 50 14.43 8.09 -13.62
CA ALA A 50 13.31 7.77 -14.47
C ALA A 50 12.16 8.79 -14.36
N LEU A 51 11.83 9.22 -13.13
CA LEU A 51 10.78 10.21 -12.91
C LEU A 51 11.15 11.56 -13.54
N PHE A 52 12.30 12.12 -13.17
CA PHE A 52 12.68 13.46 -13.61
C PHE A 52 13.07 13.52 -15.09
N ALA A 53 13.59 12.45 -15.70
CA ALA A 53 13.78 12.38 -17.14
C ALA A 53 12.44 12.48 -17.88
N GLN A 54 11.42 11.75 -17.44
CA GLN A 54 10.09 11.79 -18.06
C GLN A 54 9.37 13.13 -17.83
N LEU A 55 9.49 13.73 -16.63
CA LEU A 55 8.99 15.08 -16.40
C LEU A 55 9.67 16.09 -17.32
N LYS A 56 10.99 16.00 -17.50
CA LYS A 56 11.76 16.87 -18.42
C LYS A 56 11.34 16.71 -19.87
N GLU A 57 11.03 15.49 -20.34
CA GLU A 57 10.49 15.26 -21.69
C GLU A 57 9.15 15.99 -21.89
N LEU A 58 8.36 16.18 -20.82
CA LEU A 58 7.13 16.97 -20.82
C LEU A 58 7.36 18.47 -20.57
N GLY A 59 8.62 18.92 -20.48
CA GLY A 59 8.97 20.32 -20.22
C GLY A 59 8.78 20.74 -18.76
N LEU A 60 8.76 19.79 -17.83
CA LEU A 60 8.54 20.02 -16.41
C LEU A 60 9.81 19.71 -15.59
N GLY A 61 9.95 20.41 -14.47
CA GLY A 61 11.00 20.18 -13.48
C GLY A 61 10.47 20.08 -12.06
N PRO A 62 11.37 19.88 -11.07
CA PRO A 62 11.00 19.95 -9.66
C PRO A 62 10.28 21.26 -9.33
N GLY A 63 9.16 21.17 -8.62
CA GLY A 63 8.35 22.34 -8.24
C GLY A 63 7.32 22.76 -9.27
N ASP A 64 7.23 22.15 -10.44
CA ASP A 64 6.16 22.43 -11.42
C ASP A 64 4.92 21.53 -11.21
N VAL A 65 5.03 20.56 -10.28
CA VAL A 65 3.95 19.66 -9.94
C VAL A 65 3.52 19.81 -8.48
N ASP A 66 2.24 19.57 -8.22
CA ASP A 66 1.76 19.09 -6.93
C ASP A 66 1.69 17.57 -6.99
N VAL A 67 1.89 16.89 -5.85
CA VAL A 67 1.84 15.43 -5.76
C VAL A 67 0.56 15.00 -5.05
N LEU A 68 -0.12 14.04 -5.63
CA LEU A 68 -1.31 13.39 -5.07
C LEU A 68 -0.96 11.93 -4.74
N LEU A 69 -0.82 11.61 -3.46
CA LEU A 69 -0.46 10.26 -3.03
C LEU A 69 -1.70 9.38 -2.85
N THR A 70 -1.66 8.20 -3.44
CA THR A 70 -2.69 7.18 -3.21
C THR A 70 -2.62 6.64 -1.79
N HIS A 71 -1.40 6.45 -1.24
CA HIS A 71 -1.19 5.97 0.12
C HIS A 71 0.26 6.21 0.59
N LEU A 72 0.56 5.79 1.84
CA LEU A 72 1.82 6.11 2.54
C LEU A 72 3.04 5.31 2.09
N HIS A 73 2.92 4.19 1.36
CA HIS A 73 4.06 3.32 1.08
C HIS A 73 5.17 4.05 0.31
N SER A 74 6.41 3.68 0.59
CA SER A 74 7.59 4.40 0.13
C SER A 74 7.83 4.33 -1.38
N ASP A 75 7.33 3.30 -2.07
CA ASP A 75 7.36 3.20 -3.53
C ASP A 75 6.36 4.15 -4.22
N HIS A 76 5.40 4.68 -3.50
CA HIS A 76 4.49 5.73 -3.96
C HIS A 76 4.93 7.12 -3.51
N SER A 77 5.41 7.25 -2.26
CA SER A 77 5.66 8.54 -1.60
C SER A 77 7.11 9.00 -1.61
N GLY A 78 8.08 8.12 -1.88
CA GLY A 78 9.50 8.34 -1.59
C GLY A 78 10.11 9.57 -2.23
N LEU A 79 9.77 9.89 -3.49
CA LEU A 79 10.26 11.05 -4.22
C LEU A 79 9.33 12.28 -4.17
N ALA A 80 8.21 12.21 -3.46
CA ALA A 80 7.24 13.29 -3.41
C ALA A 80 7.84 14.64 -2.97
N PRO A 81 8.68 14.74 -1.93
CA PRO A 81 9.34 16.00 -1.54
C PRO A 81 10.23 16.60 -2.63
N GLU A 82 10.95 15.75 -3.37
CA GLU A 82 11.80 16.21 -4.47
C GLU A 82 10.97 16.69 -5.66
N ALA A 83 9.88 15.99 -5.98
CA ALA A 83 9.00 16.35 -7.10
C ALA A 83 8.30 17.70 -6.87
N VAL A 84 7.77 17.95 -5.67
CA VAL A 84 7.11 19.22 -5.35
C VAL A 84 8.08 20.39 -5.21
N GLY A 85 9.37 20.12 -4.95
CA GLY A 85 10.39 21.16 -4.73
C GLY A 85 9.98 22.14 -3.64
N GLU A 86 10.29 23.43 -3.83
CA GLU A 86 9.96 24.46 -2.84
C GLU A 86 8.54 25.05 -3.00
N ARG A 87 7.87 24.83 -4.13
CA ARG A 87 6.63 25.50 -4.50
C ARG A 87 5.38 24.63 -4.43
N GLY A 88 5.54 23.31 -4.52
CA GLY A 88 4.41 22.39 -4.59
C GLY A 88 3.95 21.85 -3.24
N THR A 89 2.79 21.23 -3.26
CA THR A 89 2.15 20.58 -2.12
C THR A 89 2.03 19.07 -2.35
N ILE A 90 2.18 18.27 -1.30
CA ILE A 90 1.95 16.83 -1.30
C ILE A 90 0.59 16.59 -0.64
N TYR A 91 -0.37 16.12 -1.41
CA TYR A 91 -1.70 15.76 -0.92
C TYR A 91 -1.76 14.26 -0.61
N ILE A 92 -2.24 13.93 0.57
CA ILE A 92 -2.45 12.55 1.04
C ILE A 92 -3.66 12.51 1.96
N SER A 93 -4.29 11.33 2.14
CA SER A 93 -5.40 11.19 3.09
C SER A 93 -5.04 11.73 4.48
N ALA A 94 -6.01 12.33 5.15
CA ALA A 94 -5.84 12.78 6.55
C ALA A 94 -5.44 11.62 7.47
N VAL A 95 -5.77 10.38 7.10
CA VAL A 95 -5.47 9.16 7.87
C VAL A 95 -4.00 8.75 7.74
N ASP A 96 -3.45 8.73 6.52
CA ASP A 96 -2.05 8.33 6.27
C ASP A 96 -1.06 9.49 6.48
N ARG A 97 -1.50 10.75 6.36
CA ARG A 97 -0.65 11.94 6.50
C ARG A 97 0.24 11.91 7.75
N PRO A 98 -0.24 11.61 8.97
CA PRO A 98 0.61 11.61 10.15
C PRO A 98 1.78 10.61 10.08
N SER A 99 1.74 9.65 9.16
CA SER A 99 2.84 8.68 8.97
C SER A 99 3.98 9.22 8.11
N LEU A 100 3.72 10.19 7.24
CA LEU A 100 4.71 10.84 6.40
C LEU A 100 5.11 12.23 6.92
N ASP A 101 4.14 13.03 7.35
CA ASP A 101 4.32 14.37 7.92
C ASP A 101 4.64 14.25 9.41
N CYS A 102 5.81 13.73 9.72
CA CYS A 102 6.25 13.45 11.09
C CYS A 102 7.77 13.63 11.23
N THR A 103 8.21 13.94 12.47
CA THR A 103 9.63 14.05 12.80
C THR A 103 10.32 12.68 12.79
N GLY A 104 11.66 12.69 12.68
CA GLY A 104 12.46 11.47 12.76
C GLY A 104 12.20 10.68 14.05
N GLU A 105 12.04 11.35 15.19
CA GLU A 105 11.70 10.69 16.47
C GLU A 105 10.32 10.02 16.45
N GLN A 106 9.31 10.69 15.86
CA GLN A 106 7.97 10.11 15.74
C GLN A 106 8.00 8.88 14.83
N ARG A 107 8.82 8.92 13.80
CA ARG A 107 9.02 7.80 12.86
C ARG A 107 9.67 6.61 13.56
N VAL A 108 10.71 6.84 14.36
CA VAL A 108 11.34 5.80 15.16
C VAL A 108 10.33 5.16 16.12
N ARG A 109 9.59 5.96 16.91
CA ARG A 109 8.56 5.43 17.83
C ARG A 109 7.50 4.59 17.14
N ARG A 110 7.09 4.94 15.92
CA ARG A 110 6.14 4.14 15.15
C ARG A 110 6.73 2.81 14.72
N TRP A 111 7.98 2.84 14.27
CA TRP A 111 8.68 1.62 13.90
C TRP A 111 8.83 0.68 15.10
N ASP A 112 9.25 1.22 16.26
CA ASP A 112 9.35 0.46 17.51
C ASP A 112 8.00 -0.17 17.91
N GLY A 113 6.90 0.58 17.78
CA GLY A 113 5.56 0.05 18.02
C GLY A 113 5.16 -1.07 17.05
N LEU A 114 5.55 -0.95 15.78
CA LEU A 114 5.29 -1.98 14.78
C LEU A 114 6.12 -3.24 15.03
N THR A 115 7.40 -3.11 15.32
CA THR A 115 8.29 -4.25 15.64
C THR A 115 7.88 -4.94 16.93
N ALA A 116 7.46 -4.19 17.95
CA ALA A 116 6.91 -4.76 19.19
C ALA A 116 5.67 -5.63 18.91
N ARG A 117 4.75 -5.16 18.06
CA ARG A 117 3.58 -5.96 17.65
C ARG A 117 3.98 -7.27 16.98
N PHE A 118 5.00 -7.27 16.11
CA PHE A 118 5.50 -8.51 15.50
C PHE A 118 6.19 -9.42 16.52
N ALA A 119 6.89 -8.85 17.51
CA ALA A 119 7.47 -9.62 18.62
C ALA A 119 6.39 -10.33 19.45
N ASP A 120 5.27 -9.64 19.74
CA ASP A 120 4.11 -10.22 20.43
C ASP A 120 3.52 -11.42 19.67
N GLU A 121 3.66 -11.43 18.34
CA GLU A 121 3.24 -12.53 17.45
C GLU A 121 4.28 -13.67 17.35
N GLY A 122 5.37 -13.59 18.08
CA GLY A 122 6.42 -14.60 18.08
C GLY A 122 7.47 -14.45 16.99
N PHE A 123 7.53 -13.30 16.31
CA PHE A 123 8.59 -13.04 15.32
C PHE A 123 9.96 -12.99 16.03
N PRO A 124 10.98 -13.73 15.56
CA PRO A 124 12.29 -13.78 16.21
C PRO A 124 12.99 -12.42 16.28
N SER A 125 13.61 -12.10 17.40
CA SER A 125 14.22 -10.80 17.67
C SER A 125 15.42 -10.48 16.77
N ASP A 126 16.20 -11.50 16.39
CA ASP A 126 17.31 -11.37 15.45
C ASP A 126 16.82 -10.99 14.03
N LEU A 127 15.71 -11.59 13.60
CA LEU A 127 15.08 -11.27 12.32
C LEU A 127 14.40 -9.88 12.34
N LEU A 128 13.87 -9.42 13.50
CA LEU A 128 13.36 -8.07 13.65
C LEU A 128 14.46 -7.03 13.50
N ALA A 129 15.63 -7.26 14.08
CA ALA A 129 16.79 -6.38 13.93
C ALA A 129 17.26 -6.28 12.47
N ASP A 130 17.17 -7.37 11.70
CA ASP A 130 17.46 -7.40 10.27
C ASP A 130 16.47 -6.53 9.48
N MET A 131 15.18 -6.60 9.83
CA MET A 131 14.13 -5.79 9.19
C MET A 131 14.32 -4.29 9.43
N GLU A 132 14.87 -3.89 10.56
CA GLU A 132 15.20 -2.48 10.83
C GLU A 132 16.13 -1.87 9.77
N ASN A 133 17.05 -2.67 9.24
CA ASN A 133 18.07 -2.22 8.30
C ASN A 133 17.66 -2.40 6.83
N THR A 134 16.75 -3.33 6.55
CA THR A 134 16.45 -3.78 5.17
C THR A 134 15.05 -3.39 4.68
N ASN A 135 14.13 -2.99 5.57
CA ASN A 135 12.75 -2.68 5.18
C ASN A 135 12.68 -1.35 4.40
N PRO A 136 12.14 -1.36 3.16
CA PRO A 136 11.97 -0.14 2.36
C PRO A 136 11.11 0.93 3.04
N ALA A 137 10.13 0.53 3.84
CA ALA A 137 9.29 1.44 4.63
C ALA A 137 10.08 2.25 5.68
N ARG A 138 11.33 1.89 5.96
CA ARG A 138 12.23 2.63 6.82
C ARG A 138 13.32 3.37 6.04
N SER A 139 13.98 2.67 5.12
CA SER A 139 15.16 3.19 4.41
C SER A 139 14.83 4.11 3.23
N MET A 140 13.66 3.92 2.58
CA MET A 140 13.28 4.64 1.37
C MET A 140 12.10 5.60 1.57
N VAL A 141 11.69 5.83 2.82
CA VAL A 141 10.64 6.79 3.18
C VAL A 141 11.04 8.22 2.81
N PRO A 142 10.09 9.10 2.43
CA PRO A 142 10.39 10.48 2.10
C PRO A 142 11.01 11.23 3.31
N PRO A 143 11.95 12.18 3.09
CA PRO A 143 12.45 13.04 4.15
C PRO A 143 11.36 13.97 4.68
N GLU A 144 11.59 14.54 5.86
CA GLU A 144 10.73 15.62 6.39
C GLU A 144 10.72 16.81 5.41
N CYS A 145 9.54 17.33 5.10
CA CYS A 145 9.46 18.50 4.22
C CYS A 145 8.37 19.53 4.62
N GLY A 146 7.45 19.20 5.52
CA GLY A 146 6.41 20.11 6.02
C GLY A 146 5.44 20.64 4.95
N ARG A 147 5.32 19.97 3.80
CA ARG A 147 4.51 20.41 2.65
C ARG A 147 3.28 19.55 2.40
N TYR A 148 2.76 18.91 3.43
CA TYR A 148 1.64 17.99 3.32
C TYR A 148 0.28 18.68 3.50
N GLY A 149 -0.61 18.50 2.51
CA GLY A 149 -2.04 18.80 2.59
C GLY A 149 -2.85 17.53 2.85
N SER A 150 -3.93 17.65 3.64
CA SER A 150 -4.81 16.52 3.92
C SER A 150 -5.94 16.43 2.91
N LEU A 151 -6.29 15.18 2.56
CA LEU A 151 -7.48 14.85 1.76
C LEU A 151 -8.52 14.15 2.63
N ALA A 152 -9.78 14.47 2.37
CA ALA A 152 -10.94 13.80 2.96
C ALA A 152 -11.66 12.91 1.93
N ASP A 153 -12.41 11.92 2.42
CA ASP A 153 -13.34 11.16 1.56
C ASP A 153 -14.38 12.08 0.92
N GLY A 154 -14.63 11.89 -0.37
CA GLY A 154 -15.55 12.71 -1.14
C GLY A 154 -15.03 14.08 -1.57
N GLN A 155 -13.85 14.51 -1.12
CA GLN A 155 -13.23 15.77 -1.57
C GLN A 155 -13.02 15.76 -3.08
N VAL A 156 -13.24 16.92 -3.72
CA VAL A 156 -13.08 17.09 -5.16
C VAL A 156 -11.85 17.97 -5.43
N LEU A 157 -11.04 17.55 -6.40
CA LEU A 157 -9.87 18.27 -6.90
C LEU A 157 -10.04 18.54 -8.40
N GLU A 158 -9.65 19.75 -8.84
CA GLU A 158 -9.64 20.11 -10.25
C GLU A 158 -8.20 20.19 -10.75
N ALA A 159 -7.87 19.47 -11.81
CA ALA A 159 -6.54 19.51 -12.43
C ALA A 159 -6.61 19.23 -13.92
N GLY A 160 -6.04 20.08 -14.76
CA GLY A 160 -5.87 19.86 -16.19
C GLY A 160 -7.14 19.58 -16.99
N GLY A 161 -8.30 20.02 -16.48
CA GLY A 161 -9.63 19.74 -17.06
C GLY A 161 -10.29 18.47 -16.52
N PHE A 162 -9.63 17.75 -15.61
CA PHE A 162 -10.20 16.61 -14.89
C PHE A 162 -10.76 17.04 -13.55
N THR A 163 -11.92 16.50 -13.20
CA THR A 163 -12.54 16.58 -11.87
C THR A 163 -12.32 15.25 -11.14
N LEU A 164 -11.46 15.24 -10.14
CA LEU A 164 -11.11 14.05 -9.39
C LEU A 164 -11.84 14.02 -8.04
N ARG A 165 -12.68 13.01 -7.82
CA ARG A 165 -13.27 12.75 -6.51
C ARG A 165 -12.35 11.81 -5.72
N CYS A 166 -11.93 12.23 -4.54
CA CYS A 166 -11.16 11.42 -3.60
C CYS A 166 -12.05 10.39 -2.93
N LEU A 167 -11.66 9.14 -2.97
CA LEU A 167 -12.38 8.02 -2.37
C LEU A 167 -11.49 7.34 -1.35
N LEU A 168 -11.81 7.44 -0.06
CA LEU A 168 -11.10 6.73 0.99
C LEU A 168 -11.51 5.25 0.95
N MET A 169 -10.54 4.38 0.66
CA MET A 169 -10.71 2.93 0.46
C MET A 169 -9.74 2.15 1.37
N PRO A 170 -9.91 2.21 2.72
CA PRO A 170 -9.00 1.56 3.65
C PRO A 170 -8.92 0.05 3.45
N GLY A 171 -7.77 -0.52 3.82
CA GLY A 171 -7.48 -1.95 3.74
C GLY A 171 -6.00 -2.21 3.50
N HIS A 172 -5.49 -1.89 2.32
CA HIS A 172 -4.06 -1.98 2.01
C HIS A 172 -3.22 -1.06 2.92
N THR A 173 -3.65 0.19 3.07
CA THR A 173 -3.28 1.07 4.18
C THR A 173 -4.54 1.63 4.84
N PRO A 174 -4.45 2.16 6.08
CA PRO A 174 -5.59 2.83 6.73
C PRO A 174 -6.13 4.02 5.94
N GLY A 175 -5.26 4.71 5.22
CA GLY A 175 -5.59 5.91 4.44
C GLY A 175 -5.52 5.74 2.93
N GLN A 176 -5.56 4.50 2.40
CA GLN A 176 -5.58 4.26 0.95
C GLN A 176 -6.66 5.09 0.27
N MET A 177 -6.27 5.87 -0.74
CA MET A 177 -7.15 6.65 -1.60
C MET A 177 -7.21 6.05 -3.01
N CYS A 178 -8.41 6.09 -3.60
CA CYS A 178 -8.62 6.00 -5.03
C CYS A 178 -9.12 7.36 -5.54
N PHE A 179 -8.89 7.67 -6.82
CA PHE A 179 -9.36 8.92 -7.40
C PHE A 179 -10.25 8.64 -8.61
N TRP A 180 -11.49 9.15 -8.55
CA TRP A 180 -12.51 8.93 -9.56
C TRP A 180 -12.69 10.17 -10.46
N ALA A 181 -12.37 10.04 -11.74
CA ALA A 181 -12.68 11.00 -12.79
C ALA A 181 -13.94 10.52 -13.52
N GLU A 182 -15.11 10.92 -13.02
CA GLU A 182 -16.41 10.40 -13.45
C GLU A 182 -16.70 10.69 -14.93
N LYS A 183 -16.42 11.91 -15.38
CA LYS A 183 -16.66 12.33 -16.77
C LYS A 183 -15.88 11.47 -17.78
N GLU A 184 -14.65 11.13 -17.46
CA GLU A 184 -13.77 10.32 -18.30
C GLU A 184 -13.93 8.80 -18.05
N GLY A 185 -14.66 8.42 -17.02
CA GLY A 185 -14.80 7.02 -16.58
C GLY A 185 -13.49 6.40 -16.11
N LEU A 186 -12.57 7.19 -15.53
CA LEU A 186 -11.26 6.73 -15.09
C LEU A 186 -11.20 6.56 -13.58
N MET A 187 -10.60 5.45 -13.13
CA MET A 187 -10.35 5.18 -11.72
C MET A 187 -8.86 4.97 -11.47
N PHE A 188 -8.21 5.89 -10.76
CA PHE A 188 -6.85 5.70 -10.24
C PHE A 188 -6.96 4.88 -8.97
N LEU A 189 -6.37 3.69 -8.98
CA LEU A 189 -6.57 2.67 -7.95
C LEU A 189 -5.47 2.64 -6.88
N GLY A 190 -4.28 3.18 -7.17
CA GLY A 190 -3.09 2.88 -6.36
C GLY A 190 -2.94 1.37 -6.20
N ASP A 191 -2.76 0.92 -4.96
CA ASP A 191 -2.63 -0.50 -4.62
C ASP A 191 -3.92 -1.12 -4.04
N HIS A 192 -5.05 -0.41 -4.18
CA HIS A 192 -6.34 -0.98 -3.77
C HIS A 192 -6.72 -2.20 -4.63
N VAL A 193 -6.55 -2.11 -5.97
CA VAL A 193 -6.72 -3.26 -6.88
C VAL A 193 -5.56 -3.33 -7.86
N LEU A 194 -4.85 -4.46 -7.86
CA LEU A 194 -3.80 -4.82 -8.81
C LEU A 194 -4.22 -6.06 -9.60
N PHE A 195 -3.98 -6.09 -10.90
CA PHE A 195 -4.56 -7.11 -11.79
C PHE A 195 -3.74 -8.41 -11.87
N ASP A 196 -2.41 -8.31 -11.88
CA ASP A 196 -1.50 -9.46 -12.01
C ASP A 196 -0.99 -10.00 -10.68
N ILE A 197 -1.04 -9.17 -9.62
CA ILE A 197 -0.55 -9.51 -8.29
C ILE A 197 -1.61 -9.18 -7.25
N THR A 198 -1.58 -9.86 -6.12
CA THR A 198 -2.48 -9.58 -5.00
C THR A 198 -1.86 -8.50 -4.11
N PRO A 199 -2.57 -7.38 -3.83
CA PRO A 199 -2.13 -6.43 -2.82
C PRO A 199 -1.91 -7.11 -1.47
N ASN A 200 -0.83 -6.79 -0.78
CA ASN A 200 -0.61 -7.27 0.57
C ASN A 200 -1.53 -6.52 1.54
N ILE A 201 -2.36 -7.24 2.27
CA ILE A 201 -3.22 -6.67 3.32
C ILE A 201 -2.64 -7.09 4.66
N THR A 202 -1.90 -6.19 5.29
CA THR A 202 -1.28 -6.40 6.60
C THR A 202 -2.17 -5.90 7.73
N ALA A 203 -1.91 -6.38 8.95
CA ALA A 203 -2.57 -5.85 10.13
C ALA A 203 -1.99 -4.48 10.53
N TRP A 204 -2.85 -3.50 10.76
CA TRP A 204 -2.49 -2.15 11.15
C TRP A 204 -2.91 -1.86 12.60
N PRO A 205 -2.04 -1.22 13.44
CA PRO A 205 -2.42 -0.88 14.82
C PRO A 205 -3.65 0.02 14.91
N SER A 206 -3.86 0.88 13.92
CA SER A 206 -4.98 1.83 13.85
C SER A 206 -6.24 1.27 13.19
N MET A 207 -6.22 0.02 12.70
CA MET A 207 -7.32 -0.59 11.97
C MET A 207 -7.46 -2.08 12.38
N PRO A 208 -8.37 -2.38 13.32
CA PRO A 208 -8.49 -3.72 13.91
C PRO A 208 -8.87 -4.83 12.92
N ASP A 209 -9.56 -4.52 11.82
CA ASP A 209 -9.96 -5.47 10.77
C ASP A 209 -9.65 -4.89 9.40
N ALA A 210 -8.36 -4.85 9.06
CA ALA A 210 -7.89 -4.32 7.77
C ALA A 210 -8.43 -5.13 6.59
N LEU A 211 -8.50 -6.45 6.72
CA LEU A 211 -9.02 -7.32 5.67
C LEU A 211 -10.52 -7.14 5.48
N GLY A 212 -11.31 -7.01 6.56
CA GLY A 212 -12.74 -6.72 6.45
C GLY A 212 -13.01 -5.41 5.73
N ALA A 213 -12.32 -4.33 6.12
CA ALA A 213 -12.41 -3.05 5.46
C ALA A 213 -12.01 -3.15 3.96
N TYR A 214 -10.95 -3.89 3.64
CA TYR A 214 -10.54 -4.12 2.26
C TYR A 214 -11.63 -4.83 1.44
N LEU A 215 -12.21 -5.91 1.96
CA LEU A 215 -13.25 -6.69 1.28
C LEU A 215 -14.52 -5.86 1.01
N GLU A 216 -14.92 -5.02 1.96
CA GLU A 216 -16.04 -4.07 1.79
C GLU A 216 -15.73 -3.02 0.71
N ASN A 217 -14.51 -2.49 0.69
CA ASN A 217 -14.10 -1.51 -0.29
C ASN A 217 -13.87 -2.11 -1.69
N LEU A 218 -13.60 -3.40 -1.82
CA LEU A 218 -13.64 -4.10 -3.11
C LEU A 218 -15.05 -4.08 -3.72
N ASP A 219 -16.10 -4.28 -2.92
CA ASP A 219 -17.48 -4.15 -3.40
C ASP A 219 -17.83 -2.69 -3.73
N ARG A 220 -17.36 -1.74 -2.90
CA ARG A 220 -17.56 -0.31 -3.12
C ARG A 220 -16.90 0.17 -4.42
N ILE A 221 -15.64 -0.20 -4.69
CA ILE A 221 -14.94 0.24 -5.91
C ILE A 221 -15.55 -0.39 -7.17
N ARG A 222 -16.01 -1.64 -7.09
CA ARG A 222 -16.71 -2.33 -8.18
C ARG A 222 -17.96 -1.58 -8.63
N ALA A 223 -18.70 -0.97 -7.70
CA ALA A 223 -19.95 -0.26 -7.98
C ALA A 223 -19.77 1.00 -8.84
N TYR A 224 -18.55 1.57 -8.90
CA TYR A 224 -18.23 2.70 -9.80
C TYR A 224 -18.18 2.29 -11.27
N ALA A 225 -17.95 1.01 -11.59
CA ALA A 225 -17.89 0.47 -12.94
C ALA A 225 -17.06 1.33 -13.92
N PRO A 226 -15.79 1.64 -13.63
CA PRO A 226 -14.98 2.51 -14.47
C PRO A 226 -14.80 1.93 -15.87
N VAL A 227 -14.77 2.79 -16.88
CA VAL A 227 -14.42 2.41 -18.26
C VAL A 227 -12.96 1.94 -18.32
N ARG A 228 -12.07 2.60 -17.54
CA ARG A 228 -10.66 2.25 -17.46
C ARG A 228 -10.13 2.38 -16.03
N SER A 229 -9.46 1.34 -15.58
CA SER A 229 -8.75 1.29 -14.30
C SER A 229 -7.28 1.65 -14.49
N LEU A 230 -6.72 2.42 -13.56
CA LEU A 230 -5.34 2.91 -13.56
C LEU A 230 -4.65 2.44 -12.26
N PRO A 231 -4.08 1.21 -12.24
CA PRO A 231 -3.44 0.65 -11.05
C PRO A 231 -2.05 1.23 -10.78
N GLY A 232 -1.57 1.17 -9.52
CA GLY A 232 -0.24 1.59 -9.14
C GLY A 232 0.88 0.72 -9.74
N HIS A 233 0.61 -0.56 -9.99
CA HIS A 233 1.59 -1.49 -10.55
C HIS A 233 0.99 -2.33 -11.67
N ARG A 234 1.85 -2.72 -12.65
CA ARG A 234 1.52 -3.60 -13.77
C ARG A 234 0.48 -3.00 -14.72
N GLU A 235 -0.11 -3.86 -15.54
CA GLU A 235 -1.13 -3.45 -16.50
C GLU A 235 -2.54 -3.49 -15.90
N SER A 236 -3.44 -2.82 -16.57
CA SER A 236 -4.88 -2.80 -16.24
C SER A 236 -5.59 -4.03 -16.76
N GLY A 237 -6.79 -4.31 -16.23
CA GLY A 237 -7.64 -5.43 -16.62
C GLY A 237 -9.12 -5.18 -16.28
N ASP A 238 -9.92 -6.22 -16.36
CA ASP A 238 -11.33 -6.20 -15.95
C ASP A 238 -11.45 -6.07 -14.44
N LEU A 239 -11.95 -4.93 -13.98
CA LEU A 239 -12.08 -4.64 -12.54
C LEU A 239 -13.07 -5.58 -11.85
N ALA A 240 -14.23 -5.87 -12.47
CA ALA A 240 -15.25 -6.69 -11.85
C ALA A 240 -14.76 -8.14 -11.66
N ALA A 241 -14.18 -8.72 -12.73
CA ALA A 241 -13.58 -10.04 -12.67
C ALA A 241 -12.42 -10.10 -11.65
N ARG A 242 -11.61 -9.02 -11.56
CA ARG A 242 -10.51 -8.97 -10.61
C ARG A 242 -10.98 -8.89 -9.17
N VAL A 243 -12.00 -8.10 -8.87
CA VAL A 243 -12.61 -8.05 -7.54
C VAL A 243 -13.09 -9.43 -7.10
N ASP A 244 -13.78 -10.17 -7.98
CA ASP A 244 -14.23 -11.54 -7.67
C ASP A 244 -13.05 -12.47 -7.36
N GLN A 245 -11.96 -12.38 -8.13
CA GLN A 245 -10.74 -13.17 -7.89
C GLN A 245 -10.07 -12.82 -6.55
N LEU A 246 -10.00 -11.54 -6.18
CA LEU A 246 -9.42 -11.08 -4.91
C LEU A 246 -10.26 -11.54 -3.72
N LYS A 247 -11.59 -11.44 -3.80
CA LYS A 247 -12.50 -11.92 -2.75
C LYS A 247 -12.39 -13.44 -2.57
N GLU A 248 -12.33 -14.19 -3.65
CA GLU A 248 -12.14 -15.65 -3.59
C GLU A 248 -10.75 -16.03 -3.08
N HIS A 249 -9.71 -15.25 -3.42
CA HIS A 249 -8.37 -15.43 -2.86
C HIS A 249 -8.41 -15.30 -1.34
N HIS A 250 -8.95 -14.21 -0.80
CA HIS A 250 -8.99 -14.00 0.65
C HIS A 250 -9.92 -14.97 1.37
N ARG A 251 -11.03 -15.40 0.75
CA ARG A 251 -11.87 -16.48 1.30
C ARG A 251 -11.05 -17.76 1.53
N ARG A 252 -10.25 -18.18 0.53
CA ARG A 252 -9.39 -19.36 0.66
C ARG A 252 -8.30 -19.16 1.71
N ARG A 253 -7.70 -17.97 1.77
CA ARG A 253 -6.67 -17.63 2.77
C ARG A 253 -7.24 -17.66 4.18
N LEU A 254 -8.48 -17.20 4.42
CA LEU A 254 -9.17 -17.28 5.72
C LEU A 254 -9.38 -18.73 6.15
N GLU A 255 -9.81 -19.61 5.25
CA GLU A 255 -9.97 -21.04 5.57
C GLU A 255 -8.61 -21.71 5.88
N GLU A 256 -7.56 -21.33 5.18
CA GLU A 256 -6.21 -21.83 5.41
C GLU A 256 -5.67 -21.36 6.78
N ALA A 257 -5.86 -20.07 7.13
CA ALA A 257 -5.48 -19.54 8.44
C ALA A 257 -6.26 -20.22 9.56
N LEU A 258 -7.58 -20.39 9.41
CA LEU A 258 -8.41 -21.11 10.41
C LEU A 258 -7.98 -22.56 10.59
N LYS A 259 -7.64 -23.25 9.49
CA LYS A 259 -7.10 -24.61 9.54
C LYS A 259 -5.79 -24.64 10.34
N ALA A 260 -4.87 -23.71 10.06
CA ALA A 260 -3.61 -23.61 10.81
C ALA A 260 -3.85 -23.43 12.32
N VAL A 261 -4.80 -22.53 12.71
CA VAL A 261 -5.17 -22.34 14.12
C VAL A 261 -5.73 -23.61 14.76
N ARG A 262 -6.57 -24.38 14.04
CA ARG A 262 -7.15 -25.65 14.54
C ARG A 262 -6.11 -26.74 14.73
N GLU A 263 -5.12 -26.81 13.84
CA GLU A 263 -4.05 -27.81 13.88
C GLU A 263 -2.94 -27.44 14.88
N HIS A 264 -2.79 -26.12 15.17
CA HIS A 264 -1.75 -25.59 16.07
C HIS A 264 -2.36 -24.62 17.11
N PRO A 265 -3.24 -25.11 18.01
CA PRO A 265 -3.88 -24.26 19.00
C PRO A 265 -2.85 -23.67 19.97
N GLY A 266 -2.94 -22.36 20.25
CA GLY A 266 -1.98 -21.64 21.09
C GLY A 266 -0.72 -21.16 20.36
N ALA A 267 -0.59 -21.38 19.05
CA ALA A 267 0.47 -20.77 18.25
C ALA A 267 0.26 -19.27 18.06
N GLY A 268 1.35 -18.49 17.90
CA GLY A 268 1.33 -17.08 17.47
C GLY A 268 1.32 -16.95 15.96
N ALA A 269 1.09 -15.74 15.44
CA ALA A 269 0.97 -15.53 13.99
C ALA A 269 2.24 -15.89 13.20
N TYR A 270 3.44 -15.75 13.79
CA TYR A 270 4.68 -16.16 13.14
C TYR A 270 4.72 -17.67 12.85
N GLU A 271 4.29 -18.48 13.81
CA GLU A 271 4.23 -19.94 13.67
C GLU A 271 3.11 -20.34 12.70
N LEU A 272 1.92 -19.76 12.87
CA LEU A 272 0.76 -20.00 12.00
C LEU A 272 1.06 -19.65 10.53
N ALA A 273 1.76 -18.54 10.26
CA ALA A 273 2.20 -18.20 8.93
C ALA A 273 3.10 -19.28 8.30
N GLY A 274 3.90 -19.95 9.09
CA GLY A 274 4.73 -21.09 8.65
C GLY A 274 3.93 -22.30 8.18
N HIS A 275 2.67 -22.42 8.62
CA HIS A 275 1.74 -23.48 8.22
C HIS A 275 0.79 -23.09 7.07
N MET A 276 0.88 -21.85 6.60
CA MET A 276 0.13 -21.38 5.44
C MET A 276 0.95 -21.51 4.15
N THR A 277 0.26 -21.54 2.99
CA THR A 277 0.90 -21.70 1.69
C THR A 277 1.30 -20.33 1.10
N TRP A 278 2.54 -20.20 0.63
CA TRP A 278 3.07 -18.97 0.02
C TRP A 278 3.68 -19.25 -1.34
N LYS A 279 3.45 -18.37 -2.30
CA LYS A 279 4.05 -18.45 -3.64
C LYS A 279 5.50 -17.92 -3.63
N ILE A 280 6.36 -18.50 -2.78
CA ILE A 280 7.75 -18.09 -2.61
C ILE A 280 8.64 -19.29 -2.97
N ARG A 281 9.74 -19.02 -3.66
CA ARG A 281 10.75 -20.06 -3.99
C ARG A 281 11.65 -20.31 -2.79
N ALA A 282 11.16 -21.06 -1.82
CA ALA A 282 11.91 -21.50 -0.66
C ALA A 282 11.58 -22.98 -0.38
N ARG A 283 12.50 -23.73 0.26
CA ARG A 283 12.31 -25.15 0.58
C ARG A 283 11.42 -25.33 1.80
N SER A 284 11.51 -24.39 2.73
CA SER A 284 10.78 -24.42 4.00
C SER A 284 10.56 -23.00 4.52
N TRP A 285 9.72 -22.85 5.54
CA TRP A 285 9.53 -21.57 6.24
C TRP A 285 10.84 -21.00 6.79
N ALA A 286 11.76 -21.86 7.27
CA ALA A 286 13.07 -21.42 7.78
C ALA A 286 13.89 -20.70 6.70
N ASP A 287 13.81 -21.15 5.44
CA ASP A 287 14.58 -20.62 4.30
C ASP A 287 13.99 -19.35 3.68
N PHE A 288 12.82 -18.89 4.15
CA PHE A 288 12.22 -17.66 3.60
C PHE A 288 13.12 -16.45 3.88
N PRO A 289 13.34 -15.56 2.89
CA PRO A 289 13.96 -14.27 3.14
C PRO A 289 13.20 -13.49 4.22
N VAL A 290 13.92 -12.79 5.10
CA VAL A 290 13.33 -12.11 6.27
C VAL A 290 12.22 -11.13 5.85
N ALA A 291 12.42 -10.35 4.79
CA ALA A 291 11.40 -9.46 4.27
C ALA A 291 10.12 -10.21 3.84
N GLN A 292 10.24 -11.41 3.28
CA GLN A 292 9.08 -12.22 2.89
C GLN A 292 8.37 -12.83 4.11
N LYS A 293 9.11 -13.20 5.17
CA LYS A 293 8.50 -13.60 6.47
C LYS A 293 7.70 -12.44 7.05
N TRP A 294 8.23 -11.22 7.02
CA TRP A 294 7.54 -10.03 7.50
C TRP A 294 6.20 -9.84 6.81
N PHE A 295 6.17 -9.84 5.47
CA PHE A 295 4.92 -9.70 4.72
C PHE A 295 3.95 -10.86 4.98
N ALA A 296 4.46 -12.10 5.04
CA ALA A 296 3.64 -13.28 5.30
C ALA A 296 3.00 -13.25 6.70
N VAL A 297 3.77 -12.86 7.73
CA VAL A 297 3.25 -12.73 9.10
C VAL A 297 2.23 -11.58 9.18
N GLY A 298 2.54 -10.43 8.59
CA GLY A 298 1.60 -9.30 8.54
C GLY A 298 0.27 -9.66 7.86
N GLU A 299 0.32 -10.42 6.75
CA GLU A 299 -0.88 -10.95 6.08
C GLU A 299 -1.60 -11.98 6.95
N CYS A 300 -0.88 -12.90 7.60
CA CYS A 300 -1.48 -13.86 8.55
C CYS A 300 -2.22 -13.12 9.67
N MET A 301 -1.60 -12.10 10.28
CA MET A 301 -2.21 -11.29 11.33
C MET A 301 -3.53 -10.66 10.87
N SER A 302 -3.58 -10.07 9.67
CA SER A 302 -4.82 -9.46 9.16
C SER A 302 -5.93 -10.49 8.92
N HIS A 303 -5.60 -11.71 8.53
CA HIS A 303 -6.56 -12.81 8.40
C HIS A 303 -7.04 -13.31 9.77
N LEU A 304 -6.15 -13.36 10.78
CA LEU A 304 -6.52 -13.69 12.17
C LEU A 304 -7.42 -12.60 12.77
N ASP A 305 -7.10 -11.31 12.56
CA ASP A 305 -7.95 -10.19 12.99
C ASP A 305 -9.38 -10.32 12.39
N ARG A 306 -9.49 -10.68 11.12
CA ARG A 306 -10.78 -10.93 10.45
C ARG A 306 -11.51 -12.14 11.06
N LEU A 307 -10.83 -13.25 11.29
CA LEU A 307 -11.42 -14.44 11.93
C LEU A 307 -11.88 -14.16 13.37
N ILE A 308 -11.19 -13.28 14.08
CA ILE A 308 -11.61 -12.81 15.40
C ILE A 308 -12.90 -11.97 15.28
N ALA A 309 -12.94 -11.03 14.33
CA ALA A 309 -14.12 -10.23 14.07
C ALA A 309 -15.35 -11.09 13.67
N GLU A 310 -15.12 -12.23 13.02
CA GLU A 310 -16.15 -13.22 12.67
C GLU A 310 -16.51 -14.17 13.85
N GLY A 311 -15.84 -14.08 15.00
CA GLY A 311 -16.05 -14.97 16.15
C GLY A 311 -15.59 -16.42 15.94
N ARG A 312 -14.73 -16.68 14.96
CA ARG A 312 -14.21 -18.00 14.60
C ARG A 312 -12.88 -18.34 15.27
N VAL A 313 -12.17 -17.31 15.73
CA VAL A 313 -10.87 -17.43 16.44
C VAL A 313 -10.92 -16.50 17.66
N ALA A 314 -10.32 -16.94 18.75
CA ALA A 314 -10.05 -16.12 19.93
C ALA A 314 -8.52 -15.93 20.08
N CYS A 315 -8.11 -14.72 20.52
CA CYS A 315 -6.75 -14.42 20.89
C CYS A 315 -6.64 -14.21 22.40
N ARG A 316 -5.60 -14.77 23.02
CA ARG A 316 -5.23 -14.54 24.43
C ARG A 316 -3.77 -14.12 24.51
N VAL A 317 -3.43 -13.32 25.52
CA VAL A 317 -2.01 -12.97 25.78
C VAL A 317 -1.49 -13.91 26.89
N GLU A 318 -0.47 -14.68 26.56
CA GLU A 318 0.19 -15.60 27.49
C GLU A 318 1.71 -15.39 27.43
N GLY A 319 2.32 -15.06 28.57
CA GLY A 319 3.76 -14.77 28.65
C GLY A 319 4.21 -13.59 27.76
N GLY A 320 3.35 -12.58 27.60
CA GLY A 320 3.62 -11.41 26.74
C GLY A 320 3.51 -11.69 25.23
N ARG A 321 2.89 -12.80 24.83
CA ARG A 321 2.70 -13.18 23.42
C ARG A 321 1.26 -13.50 23.11
N ASN A 322 0.83 -13.17 21.90
CA ASN A 322 -0.48 -13.52 21.37
C ASN A 322 -0.55 -15.03 21.11
N ARG A 323 -1.68 -15.64 21.51
CA ARG A 323 -1.99 -17.05 21.36
C ARG A 323 -3.37 -17.22 20.77
N TYR A 324 -3.46 -17.92 19.65
CA TYR A 324 -4.69 -18.07 18.88
C TYR A 324 -5.32 -19.45 19.09
N GLN A 325 -6.66 -19.47 19.20
CA GLN A 325 -7.43 -20.69 19.35
C GLN A 325 -8.73 -20.58 18.55
N ALA A 326 -9.13 -21.64 17.86
CA ALA A 326 -10.42 -21.72 17.20
C ALA A 326 -11.56 -21.77 18.24
N VAL A 327 -12.66 -21.09 17.96
CA VAL A 327 -13.89 -21.06 18.77
C VAL A 327 -14.85 -22.16 18.28
#